data_d929cf107480f2fa51f05ea006720321
#
_entry.id   d929cf107480f2fa51f05ea006720321
#
_cell.length_a   1.000
_cell.length_b   1.000
_cell.length_c   1.000
_cell.angle_alpha   90.00
_cell.angle_beta   90.00
_cell.angle_gamma   90.00
#
_symmetry.space_group_name_H-M   'P 1'
#
loop_
_entity.id
_entity.type
_entity.pdbx_description
1 polymer ?
#
loop_
_entity_poly.entity_id
_entity_poly.type
_entity_poly.pdbx_seq_one_letter_code
_entity_poly.pdbx_strand_id
1 'polypeptide(L)'
;PPITGKDIPRGMAMVNKDPVTGALSVELAPMWEMTKVPARIAPGHGACPGCGIVPTLHQVGRVLEGDVVMLFQTGCAMVTTTGYPATAHRVNYVHNLFQNGAATLSGLVEMYWEKVRRGEIPSSGDDPTFVMVSGDGGMDIGMGAALGAAHRNHRMMILEYDNQGYMNTGAQLSYSTPIGNRTSTSEAGKADTGKRYH
;
A
#
# COMPACT_ATOMS: atom_id res chain seq x y z
N PRO A 1 -2.81 -21.42 2.01
CA PRO A 1 -2.71 -21.07 3.42
C PRO A 1 -2.17 -19.65 3.56
N PRO A 2 -2.59 -18.86 4.56
CA PRO A 2 -2.01 -17.57 4.83
C PRO A 2 -0.52 -17.73 5.15
N ILE A 3 0.30 -16.82 4.64
CA ILE A 3 1.72 -16.76 4.94
C ILE A 3 1.84 -16.09 6.31
N THR A 4 2.40 -16.78 7.27
CA THR A 4 2.64 -16.26 8.61
C THR A 4 3.99 -15.55 8.67
N GLY A 5 4.19 -14.64 9.64
CA GLY A 5 5.48 -13.97 9.83
C GLY A 5 6.66 -14.91 10.04
N LYS A 6 6.39 -16.19 10.43
CA LYS A 6 7.42 -17.23 10.59
C LYS A 6 7.96 -17.76 9.26
N ASP A 7 7.20 -17.60 8.17
CA ASP A 7 7.55 -18.11 6.84
C ASP A 7 8.46 -17.14 6.07
N ILE A 8 8.72 -15.95 6.61
CA ILE A 8 9.51 -14.90 5.96
C ILE A 8 10.81 -14.69 6.74
N PRO A 9 11.96 -14.89 6.08
CA PRO A 9 13.25 -14.59 6.69
C PRO A 9 13.34 -13.12 7.09
N ARG A 10 13.77 -12.85 8.30
CA ARG A 10 14.14 -11.49 8.71
C ARG A 10 15.44 -11.08 8.02
N GLY A 11 15.57 -9.81 7.66
CA GLY A 11 16.82 -9.26 7.17
C GLY A 11 17.00 -9.25 5.67
N MET A 12 15.92 -9.00 4.91
CA MET A 12 16.03 -8.75 3.46
C MET A 12 16.71 -7.42 3.12
N ALA A 13 16.79 -6.51 4.08
CA ALA A 13 17.61 -5.31 4.01
C ALA A 13 18.37 -5.16 5.32
N MET A 14 19.69 -5.05 5.25
CA MET A 14 20.51 -4.71 6.39
C MET A 14 20.80 -3.22 6.37
N VAL A 15 20.45 -2.54 7.45
CA VAL A 15 20.81 -1.13 7.65
C VAL A 15 22.09 -1.09 8.43
N ASN A 16 23.19 -0.75 7.77
CA ASN A 16 24.50 -0.59 8.37
C ASN A 16 24.71 0.88 8.72
N LYS A 17 25.13 1.14 9.94
CA LYS A 17 25.54 2.48 10.38
C LYS A 17 27.05 2.55 10.41
N ASP A 18 27.64 3.45 9.63
CA ASP A 18 29.07 3.73 9.66
C ASP A 18 29.45 4.22 11.08
N PRO A 19 30.38 3.56 11.76
CA PRO A 19 30.72 3.90 13.14
C PRO A 19 31.46 5.23 13.27
N VAL A 20 32.03 5.76 12.18
CA VAL A 20 32.82 7.00 12.17
C VAL A 20 31.99 8.18 11.74
N THR A 21 31.25 8.05 10.63
CA THR A 21 30.49 9.14 10.04
C THR A 21 29.04 9.18 10.50
N GLY A 22 28.54 8.07 11.09
CA GLY A 22 27.13 7.91 11.43
C GLY A 22 26.21 7.73 10.21
N ALA A 23 26.76 7.70 9.00
CA ALA A 23 25.98 7.53 7.77
C ALA A 23 25.30 6.15 7.74
N LEU A 24 24.04 6.16 7.30
CA LEU A 24 23.29 4.93 7.11
C LEU A 24 23.45 4.43 5.68
N SER A 25 23.80 3.17 5.53
CA SER A 25 23.79 2.45 4.25
C SER A 25 22.82 1.28 4.32
N VAL A 26 22.10 1.04 3.23
CA VAL A 26 21.17 -0.09 3.12
C VAL A 26 21.74 -1.08 2.13
N GLU A 27 22.03 -2.29 2.60
CA GLU A 27 22.37 -3.43 1.74
C GLU A 27 21.11 -4.27 1.54
N LEU A 28 20.74 -4.44 0.29
CA LEU A 28 19.60 -5.30 -0.08
C LEU A 28 20.09 -6.75 -0.24
N ALA A 29 19.26 -7.68 0.18
CA ALA A 29 19.50 -9.08 -0.11
C ALA A 29 19.59 -9.32 -1.63
N PRO A 30 20.46 -10.23 -2.09
CA PRO A 30 20.53 -10.59 -3.50
C PRO A 30 19.15 -11.01 -4.05
N MET A 31 18.84 -10.61 -5.28
CA MET A 31 17.51 -10.89 -5.90
C MET A 31 17.12 -12.37 -5.84
N TRP A 32 18.06 -13.28 -5.94
CA TRP A 32 17.80 -14.72 -5.85
C TRP A 32 17.33 -15.17 -4.46
N GLU A 33 17.76 -14.51 -3.39
CA GLU A 33 17.23 -14.75 -2.05
C GLU A 33 15.81 -14.21 -1.90
N MET A 34 15.54 -13.05 -2.49
CA MET A 34 14.18 -12.50 -2.51
C MET A 34 13.18 -13.40 -3.22
N THR A 35 13.62 -14.21 -4.19
CA THR A 35 12.72 -15.17 -4.86
C THR A 35 12.29 -16.33 -3.99
N LYS A 36 13.04 -16.62 -2.92
CA LYS A 36 12.70 -17.69 -1.95
C LYS A 36 11.61 -17.27 -0.98
N VAL A 37 11.39 -15.96 -0.83
CA VAL A 37 10.34 -15.45 0.04
C VAL A 37 8.97 -15.78 -0.56
N PRO A 38 8.06 -16.37 0.21
CA PRO A 38 6.74 -16.68 -0.28
C PRO A 38 6.01 -15.44 -0.78
N ALA A 39 5.40 -15.54 -1.97
CA ALA A 39 4.66 -14.44 -2.54
C ALA A 39 3.38 -14.17 -1.73
N ARG A 40 3.20 -12.94 -1.25
CA ARG A 40 1.99 -12.50 -0.53
C ARG A 40 0.81 -12.25 -1.47
N ILE A 41 1.06 -12.19 -2.77
CA ILE A 41 0.06 -12.10 -3.82
C ILE A 41 0.21 -13.31 -4.72
N ALA A 42 -0.86 -14.06 -4.91
CA ALA A 42 -0.91 -15.20 -5.81
C ALA A 42 -0.98 -14.74 -7.28
N PRO A 43 -0.56 -15.56 -8.24
CA PRO A 43 -0.86 -15.32 -9.66
C PRO A 43 -2.37 -15.38 -9.92
N GLY A 44 -2.82 -14.83 -11.05
CA GLY A 44 -4.23 -14.85 -11.45
C GLY A 44 -4.97 -13.53 -11.22
N HIS A 45 -4.27 -12.41 -11.28
CA HIS A 45 -4.86 -11.07 -11.23
C HIS A 45 -5.46 -10.63 -12.57
N GLY A 46 -6.45 -9.70 -12.51
CA GLY A 46 -7.12 -9.11 -13.67
C GLY A 46 -6.52 -7.79 -14.16
N ALA A 47 -5.23 -7.53 -13.94
CA ALA A 47 -4.60 -6.28 -14.33
C ALA A 47 -4.44 -6.16 -15.84
N CYS A 48 -4.48 -4.92 -16.36
CA CYS A 48 -4.21 -4.61 -17.75
C CYS A 48 -2.82 -5.10 -18.19
N PRO A 49 -2.63 -5.49 -19.44
CA PRO A 49 -1.31 -5.82 -19.97
C PRO A 49 -0.30 -4.69 -19.73
N GLY A 50 0.86 -5.02 -19.17
CA GLY A 50 1.90 -4.04 -18.86
C GLY A 50 1.65 -3.17 -17.62
N CYS A 51 0.60 -3.42 -16.84
CA CYS A 51 0.31 -2.66 -15.63
C CYS A 51 1.40 -2.86 -14.55
N GLY A 52 1.98 -1.76 -14.07
CA GLY A 52 3.04 -1.77 -13.04
C GLY A 52 2.55 -2.02 -11.62
N ILE A 53 1.24 -1.93 -11.35
CA ILE A 53 0.69 -2.04 -9.98
C ILE A 53 1.01 -3.40 -9.36
N VAL A 54 0.74 -4.49 -10.08
CA VAL A 54 0.90 -5.85 -9.52
C VAL A 54 2.37 -6.20 -9.28
N PRO A 55 3.31 -5.97 -10.22
CA PRO A 55 4.74 -6.14 -9.94
C PRO A 55 5.21 -5.34 -8.73
N THR A 56 4.77 -4.08 -8.59
CA THR A 56 5.11 -3.25 -7.43
C THR A 56 4.58 -3.83 -6.13
N LEU A 57 3.31 -4.25 -6.10
CA LEU A 57 2.73 -4.91 -4.92
C LEU A 57 3.45 -6.21 -4.55
N HIS A 58 3.91 -6.98 -5.55
CA HIS A 58 4.73 -8.17 -5.31
C HIS A 58 6.06 -7.81 -4.66
N GLN A 59 6.74 -6.75 -5.13
CA GLN A 59 8.01 -6.29 -4.56
C GLN A 59 7.82 -5.80 -3.13
N VAL A 60 6.84 -4.92 -2.90
CA VAL A 60 6.50 -4.42 -1.56
C VAL A 60 6.16 -5.57 -0.62
N GLY A 61 5.30 -6.49 -1.06
CA GLY A 61 4.89 -7.64 -0.26
C GLY A 61 6.05 -8.56 0.13
N ARG A 62 7.15 -8.59 -0.65
CA ARG A 62 8.33 -9.42 -0.34
C ARG A 62 9.25 -8.78 0.69
N VAL A 63 9.30 -7.45 0.76
CA VAL A 63 10.17 -6.74 1.72
C VAL A 63 9.50 -6.48 3.08
N LEU A 64 8.19 -6.63 3.16
CA LEU A 64 7.49 -6.51 4.43
C LEU A 64 7.73 -7.76 5.27
N GLU A 65 8.14 -7.56 6.50
CA GLU A 65 8.41 -8.64 7.45
C GLU A 65 7.18 -8.96 8.30
N GLY A 66 7.17 -10.14 8.90
CA GLY A 66 6.15 -10.55 9.86
C GLY A 66 4.73 -10.63 9.28
N ASP A 67 3.76 -10.50 10.15
CA ASP A 67 2.35 -10.45 9.76
C ASP A 67 2.02 -9.10 9.12
N VAL A 68 1.23 -9.14 8.05
CA VAL A 68 0.84 -7.94 7.31
C VAL A 68 -0.67 -7.87 7.21
N VAL A 69 -1.20 -6.71 7.51
CA VAL A 69 -2.60 -6.35 7.29
C VAL A 69 -2.66 -5.31 6.20
N MET A 70 -3.23 -5.66 5.05
CA MET A 70 -3.38 -4.74 3.92
C MET A 70 -4.83 -4.28 3.81
N LEU A 71 -5.03 -2.97 3.85
CA LEU A 71 -6.30 -2.34 3.51
C LEU A 71 -6.19 -1.71 2.13
N PHE A 72 -7.07 -2.12 1.24
CA PHE A 72 -7.17 -1.54 -0.10
C PHE A 72 -8.36 -0.59 -0.18
N GLN A 73 -8.10 0.64 -0.58
CA GLN A 73 -9.16 1.52 -1.06
C GLN A 73 -9.63 1.08 -2.45
N THR A 74 -10.89 1.34 -2.75
CA THR A 74 -11.44 1.07 -4.08
C THR A 74 -10.56 1.72 -5.16
N GLY A 75 -10.21 0.97 -6.18
CA GLY A 75 -9.36 1.42 -7.28
C GLY A 75 -8.77 0.25 -8.05
N CYS A 76 -7.86 0.53 -8.98
CA CYS A 76 -7.26 -0.49 -9.84
C CYS A 76 -6.61 -1.62 -9.05
N ALA A 77 -5.82 -1.33 -8.04
CA ALA A 77 -5.13 -2.36 -7.26
C ALA A 77 -6.12 -3.33 -6.59
N MET A 78 -7.21 -2.81 -6.03
CA MET A 78 -8.26 -3.63 -5.42
C MET A 78 -8.97 -4.48 -6.47
N VAL A 79 -9.52 -3.84 -7.51
CA VAL A 79 -10.34 -4.54 -8.51
C VAL A 79 -9.58 -5.65 -9.23
N THR A 80 -8.30 -5.41 -9.55
CA THR A 80 -7.49 -6.38 -10.30
C THR A 80 -7.03 -7.57 -9.48
N THR A 81 -7.05 -7.48 -8.14
CA THR A 81 -6.51 -8.50 -7.24
C THR A 81 -7.56 -9.23 -6.39
N THR A 82 -8.83 -8.77 -6.43
CA THR A 82 -9.91 -9.32 -5.59
C THR A 82 -11.13 -9.82 -6.39
N GLY A 83 -10.91 -10.27 -7.64
CA GLY A 83 -11.99 -10.81 -8.46
C GLY A 83 -12.68 -12.02 -7.80
N TYR A 84 -14.00 -11.96 -7.66
CA TYR A 84 -14.80 -13.08 -7.16
C TYR A 84 -14.77 -14.24 -8.19
N PRO A 85 -14.68 -15.51 -7.78
CA PRO A 85 -14.67 -16.03 -6.40
C PRO A 85 -13.28 -16.15 -5.78
N ALA A 86 -12.24 -15.66 -6.43
CA ALA A 86 -10.86 -15.83 -6.01
C ALA A 86 -10.23 -14.47 -5.68
N THR A 87 -9.47 -14.44 -4.60
CA THR A 87 -8.60 -13.31 -4.28
C THR A 87 -7.15 -13.69 -4.49
N ALA A 88 -6.34 -12.76 -4.99
CA ALA A 88 -4.90 -12.96 -5.10
C ALA A 88 -4.16 -12.76 -3.76
N HIS A 89 -4.81 -12.21 -2.74
CA HIS A 89 -4.16 -11.87 -1.47
C HIS A 89 -3.95 -13.09 -0.58
N ARG A 90 -2.72 -13.22 -0.08
CA ARG A 90 -2.29 -14.22 0.91
C ARG A 90 -1.90 -13.56 2.24
N VAL A 91 -2.49 -12.42 2.53
CA VAL A 91 -2.32 -11.64 3.76
C VAL A 91 -3.70 -11.35 4.35
N ASN A 92 -3.74 -10.82 5.56
CA ASN A 92 -4.98 -10.26 6.10
C ASN A 92 -5.39 -9.08 5.24
N TYR A 93 -6.57 -9.21 4.63
CA TYR A 93 -7.06 -8.26 3.64
C TYR A 93 -8.33 -7.58 4.13
N VAL A 94 -8.36 -6.26 3.98
CA VAL A 94 -9.53 -5.43 4.23
C VAL A 94 -9.77 -4.55 3.01
N HIS A 95 -11.02 -4.40 2.61
CA HIS A 95 -11.42 -3.44 1.57
C HIS A 95 -12.28 -2.36 2.15
N ASN A 96 -12.08 -1.13 1.71
CA ASN A 96 -12.96 -0.01 2.03
C ASN A 96 -13.11 0.94 0.83
N LEU A 97 -14.09 1.84 0.93
CA LEU A 97 -14.39 2.82 -0.12
C LEU A 97 -13.27 3.88 -0.24
N PHE A 98 -13.34 4.70 -1.30
CA PHE A 98 -12.33 5.71 -1.63
C PHE A 98 -11.97 6.65 -0.47
N GLN A 99 -12.96 7.14 0.27
CA GLN A 99 -12.77 8.24 1.22
C GLN A 99 -12.31 7.80 2.61
N ASN A 100 -12.50 6.56 2.99
CA ASN A 100 -12.39 6.17 4.41
C ASN A 100 -11.34 5.10 4.72
N GLY A 101 -10.49 4.76 3.76
CA GLY A 101 -9.44 3.74 3.97
C GLY A 101 -8.50 4.10 5.13
N ALA A 102 -7.98 5.32 5.15
CA ALA A 102 -7.08 5.77 6.21
C ALA A 102 -7.76 5.83 7.58
N ALA A 103 -9.03 6.26 7.64
CA ALA A 103 -9.78 6.27 8.90
C ALA A 103 -10.04 4.85 9.42
N THR A 104 -10.41 3.92 8.54
CA THR A 104 -10.64 2.52 8.89
C THR A 104 -9.35 1.85 9.36
N LEU A 105 -8.25 2.02 8.64
CA LEU A 105 -6.98 1.42 9.05
C LEU A 105 -6.47 2.03 10.34
N SER A 106 -6.62 3.34 10.55
CA SER A 106 -6.33 3.99 11.83
C SER A 106 -7.07 3.33 12.99
N GLY A 107 -8.37 3.09 12.82
CA GLY A 107 -9.19 2.41 13.84
C GLY A 107 -8.73 0.98 14.10
N LEU A 108 -8.35 0.22 13.07
CA LEU A 108 -7.81 -1.14 13.23
C LEU A 108 -6.48 -1.13 13.98
N VAL A 109 -5.59 -0.21 13.66
CA VAL A 109 -4.28 -0.05 14.32
C VAL A 109 -4.47 0.27 15.80
N GLU A 110 -5.27 1.28 16.11
CA GLU A 110 -5.52 1.69 17.50
C GLU A 110 -6.19 0.58 18.29
N MET A 111 -7.18 -0.10 17.72
CA MET A 111 -7.84 -1.24 18.37
C MET A 111 -6.87 -2.40 18.63
N TYR A 112 -5.99 -2.71 17.67
CA TYR A 112 -4.98 -3.76 17.85
C TYR A 112 -4.08 -3.44 19.05
N TRP A 113 -3.49 -2.23 19.06
CA TRP A 113 -2.58 -1.84 20.15
C TRP A 113 -3.27 -1.72 21.51
N GLU A 114 -4.52 -1.27 21.52
CA GLU A 114 -5.31 -1.26 22.75
C GLU A 114 -5.56 -2.67 23.29
N LYS A 115 -5.84 -3.63 22.42
CA LYS A 115 -6.01 -5.04 22.81
C LYS A 115 -4.70 -5.66 23.31
N VAL A 116 -3.57 -5.34 22.68
CA VAL A 116 -2.24 -5.74 23.17
C VAL A 116 -2.00 -5.13 24.57
N ARG A 117 -2.27 -3.84 24.75
CA ARG A 117 -2.11 -3.17 26.05
C ARG A 117 -2.96 -3.78 27.15
N ARG A 118 -4.16 -4.25 26.83
CA ARG A 118 -5.05 -4.95 27.77
C ARG A 118 -4.68 -6.41 28.02
N GLY A 119 -3.71 -6.95 27.29
CA GLY A 119 -3.35 -8.36 27.37
C GLY A 119 -4.38 -9.31 26.71
N GLU A 120 -5.31 -8.79 25.91
CA GLU A 120 -6.30 -9.57 25.18
C GLU A 120 -5.69 -10.26 23.95
N ILE A 121 -4.62 -9.70 23.40
CA ILE A 121 -3.83 -10.27 22.30
C ILE A 121 -2.39 -10.41 22.83
N PRO A 122 -1.79 -11.61 22.72
CA PRO A 122 -0.40 -11.79 23.11
C PRO A 122 0.51 -10.98 22.19
N SER A 123 1.38 -10.16 22.78
CA SER A 123 2.47 -9.54 22.01
C SER A 123 3.50 -10.63 21.69
N SER A 124 3.60 -10.99 20.42
CA SER A 124 4.57 -12.01 19.97
C SER A 124 5.98 -11.45 19.78
N GLY A 125 6.19 -10.16 19.99
CA GLY A 125 7.42 -9.45 19.63
C GLY A 125 7.56 -9.20 18.12
N ASP A 126 6.66 -9.74 17.31
CA ASP A 126 6.55 -9.51 15.87
C ASP A 126 5.28 -8.71 15.59
N ASP A 127 5.38 -7.41 15.77
CA ASP A 127 4.25 -6.50 15.56
C ASP A 127 3.81 -6.52 14.09
N PRO A 128 2.50 -6.62 13.81
CA PRO A 128 2.01 -6.63 12.45
C PRO A 128 2.26 -5.29 11.74
N THR A 129 2.59 -5.35 10.47
CA THR A 129 2.67 -4.18 9.60
C THR A 129 1.30 -3.87 9.00
N PHE A 130 0.81 -2.66 9.25
CA PHE A 130 -0.44 -2.18 8.70
C PHE A 130 -0.18 -1.30 7.48
N VAL A 131 -0.73 -1.67 6.33
CA VAL A 131 -0.52 -0.99 5.06
C VAL A 131 -1.84 -0.63 4.42
N MET A 132 -2.05 0.66 4.13
CA MET A 132 -3.10 1.11 3.23
C MET A 132 -2.57 1.20 1.82
N VAL A 133 -3.26 0.61 0.85
CA VAL A 133 -2.96 0.71 -0.57
C VAL A 133 -4.05 1.53 -1.25
N SER A 134 -3.67 2.60 -1.92
CA SER A 134 -4.58 3.50 -2.61
C SER A 134 -4.02 3.93 -3.97
N GLY A 135 -4.89 4.30 -4.89
CA GLY A 135 -4.51 5.08 -6.05
C GLY A 135 -4.55 6.58 -5.74
N ASP A 136 -3.99 7.38 -6.65
CA ASP A 136 -4.04 8.84 -6.60
C ASP A 136 -5.49 9.37 -6.44
N GLY A 137 -6.45 8.83 -7.20
CA GLY A 137 -7.85 9.20 -7.04
C GLY A 137 -8.43 8.84 -5.67
N GLY A 138 -8.05 7.70 -5.10
CA GLY A 138 -8.44 7.33 -3.75
C GLY A 138 -7.86 8.25 -2.69
N MET A 139 -6.61 8.68 -2.88
CA MET A 139 -5.96 9.66 -2.01
C MET A 139 -6.58 11.05 -2.14
N ASP A 140 -6.95 11.49 -3.34
CA ASP A 140 -7.67 12.74 -3.55
C ASP A 140 -8.96 12.81 -2.73
N ILE A 141 -9.81 11.78 -2.86
CA ILE A 141 -11.08 11.70 -2.14
C ILE A 141 -10.87 11.50 -0.63
N GLY A 142 -9.89 10.69 -0.26
CA GLY A 142 -9.59 10.31 1.13
C GLY A 142 -8.58 11.21 1.84
N MET A 143 -8.19 12.34 1.25
CA MET A 143 -7.10 13.19 1.74
C MET A 143 -7.30 13.63 3.20
N GLY A 144 -8.50 14.04 3.59
CA GLY A 144 -8.78 14.45 4.96
C GLY A 144 -8.54 13.36 5.99
N ALA A 145 -8.92 12.11 5.66
CA ALA A 145 -8.68 10.96 6.53
C ALA A 145 -7.18 10.60 6.60
N ALA A 146 -6.47 10.67 5.47
CA ALA A 146 -5.04 10.41 5.39
C ALA A 146 -4.23 11.45 6.18
N LEU A 147 -4.53 12.73 6.01
CA LEU A 147 -3.92 13.81 6.80
C LEU A 147 -4.20 13.65 8.29
N GLY A 148 -5.44 13.30 8.66
CA GLY A 148 -5.79 13.05 10.05
C GLY A 148 -5.02 11.87 10.65
N ALA A 149 -4.78 10.80 9.90
CA ALA A 149 -3.96 9.66 10.33
C ALA A 149 -2.49 10.08 10.51
N ALA A 150 -1.95 10.86 9.57
CA ALA A 150 -0.59 11.38 9.63
C ALA A 150 -0.39 12.31 10.85
N HIS A 151 -1.32 13.24 11.08
CA HIS A 151 -1.26 14.14 12.24
C HIS A 151 -1.29 13.39 13.59
N ARG A 152 -2.03 12.31 13.67
CA ARG A 152 -2.07 11.45 14.87
C ARG A 152 -0.90 10.47 14.95
N ASN A 153 -0.06 10.43 13.92
CA ASN A 153 1.11 9.54 13.84
C ASN A 153 0.74 8.06 14.11
N HIS A 154 -0.35 7.60 13.50
CA HIS A 154 -0.75 6.19 13.61
C HIS A 154 0.31 5.27 13.01
N ARG A 155 0.52 4.11 13.65
CA ARG A 155 1.52 3.10 13.24
C ARG A 155 1.05 2.33 11.99
N MET A 156 0.97 3.05 10.87
CA MET A 156 0.56 2.50 9.58
C MET A 156 1.38 3.10 8.45
N MET A 157 1.48 2.38 7.35
CA MET A 157 2.08 2.83 6.11
C MET A 157 0.97 3.12 5.09
N ILE A 158 1.11 4.18 4.33
CA ILE A 158 0.27 4.48 3.17
C ILE A 158 1.13 4.27 1.92
N LEU A 159 0.70 3.36 1.06
CA LEU A 159 1.28 3.09 -0.24
C LEU A 159 0.34 3.61 -1.31
N GLU A 160 0.72 4.71 -1.94
CA GLU A 160 0.01 5.26 -3.08
C GLU A 160 0.64 4.76 -4.37
N TYR A 161 -0.18 4.24 -5.31
CA TYR A 161 0.21 4.04 -6.69
C TYR A 161 -0.40 5.16 -7.54
N ASP A 162 0.45 6.00 -8.07
CA ASP A 162 0.03 7.09 -8.97
C ASP A 162 -0.02 6.60 -10.41
N ASN A 163 -1.22 6.43 -10.93
CA ASN A 163 -1.46 6.15 -12.33
C ASN A 163 -2.11 7.32 -13.08
N GLN A 164 -2.06 8.52 -12.46
CA GLN A 164 -2.40 9.82 -13.05
C GLN A 164 -3.88 10.00 -13.38
N GLY A 165 -4.77 9.32 -12.68
CA GLY A 165 -6.21 9.49 -12.86
C GLY A 165 -7.04 8.42 -12.17
N TYR A 166 -8.36 8.61 -12.18
CA TYR A 166 -9.32 7.59 -11.76
C TYR A 166 -9.46 6.55 -12.88
N MET A 167 -8.40 5.72 -13.09
CA MET A 167 -8.30 4.87 -14.29
C MET A 167 -9.33 3.76 -14.30
N ASN A 168 -9.60 3.13 -13.15
CA ASN A 168 -10.54 2.01 -13.08
C ASN A 168 -11.98 2.41 -13.40
N THR A 169 -12.38 3.63 -13.09
CA THR A 169 -13.74 4.14 -13.31
C THR A 169 -13.93 4.75 -14.70
N GLY A 170 -12.88 4.88 -15.50
CA GLY A 170 -12.96 5.38 -16.88
C GLY A 170 -12.07 6.59 -17.16
N ALA A 171 -10.91 6.65 -16.53
CA ALA A 171 -9.87 7.65 -16.78
C ALA A 171 -10.33 9.10 -16.53
N GLN A 172 -10.98 9.36 -15.39
CA GLN A 172 -11.30 10.72 -14.96
C GLN A 172 -10.06 11.45 -14.44
N LEU A 173 -10.17 12.78 -14.39
CA LEU A 173 -9.13 13.68 -13.88
C LEU A 173 -8.84 13.43 -12.41
N SER A 174 -7.56 13.36 -12.03
CA SER A 174 -7.08 13.42 -10.65
C SER A 174 -6.17 14.64 -10.43
N TYR A 175 -5.77 14.88 -9.16
CA TYR A 175 -4.80 15.96 -8.89
C TYR A 175 -3.44 15.67 -9.51
N SER A 176 -3.03 14.42 -9.58
CA SER A 176 -1.74 14.01 -10.17
C SER A 176 -1.75 13.98 -11.70
N THR A 177 -2.93 14.04 -12.35
CA THR A 177 -2.99 14.10 -13.82
C THR A 177 -2.13 15.25 -14.35
N PRO A 178 -1.18 15.01 -15.27
CA PRO A 178 -0.32 16.07 -15.81
C PRO A 178 -1.11 17.15 -16.55
N ILE A 179 -0.61 18.37 -16.49
CA ILE A 179 -1.19 19.51 -17.24
C ILE A 179 -1.19 19.19 -18.73
N GLY A 180 -2.28 19.50 -19.39
CA GLY A 180 -2.50 19.24 -20.82
C GLY A 180 -2.96 17.80 -21.14
N ASN A 181 -2.86 16.85 -20.21
CA ASN A 181 -3.36 15.49 -20.46
C ASN A 181 -4.89 15.47 -20.53
N ARG A 182 -5.38 14.74 -21.52
CA ARG A 182 -6.82 14.52 -21.72
C ARG A 182 -7.32 13.38 -20.87
N THR A 183 -8.49 13.57 -20.29
CA THR A 183 -9.20 12.56 -19.50
C THR A 183 -10.69 12.56 -19.90
N SER A 184 -11.46 11.60 -19.45
CA SER A 184 -12.91 11.54 -19.73
C SER A 184 -13.69 12.72 -19.11
N THR A 185 -13.12 13.42 -18.14
CA THR A 185 -13.70 14.62 -17.50
C THR A 185 -12.95 15.91 -17.86
N SER A 186 -11.95 15.83 -18.72
CA SER A 186 -11.16 16.97 -19.20
C SER A 186 -10.74 16.73 -20.66
N GLU A 187 -11.69 16.79 -21.57
CA GLU A 187 -11.47 16.49 -22.98
C GLU A 187 -10.53 17.48 -23.68
N ALA A 188 -10.51 18.72 -23.26
CA ALA A 188 -9.57 19.74 -23.74
C ALA A 188 -8.16 19.65 -23.12
N GLY A 189 -7.97 18.72 -22.18
CA GLY A 189 -6.77 18.60 -21.37
C GLY A 189 -6.90 19.30 -20.01
N LYS A 190 -6.12 18.84 -19.03
CA LYS A 190 -6.07 19.48 -17.72
C LYS A 190 -5.52 20.88 -17.84
N ALA A 191 -6.29 21.88 -17.40
CA ALA A 191 -5.89 23.27 -17.43
C ALA A 191 -4.73 23.55 -16.45
N ASP A 192 -3.79 24.40 -16.87
CA ASP A 192 -2.82 24.97 -15.95
C ASP A 192 -3.51 26.09 -15.14
N THR A 193 -3.71 25.86 -13.85
CA THR A 193 -4.30 26.85 -12.94
C THR A 193 -3.24 27.80 -12.38
N GLY A 194 -1.98 27.68 -12.81
CA GLY A 194 -0.85 28.44 -12.27
C GLY A 194 -0.46 28.03 -10.84
N LYS A 195 -1.15 27.06 -10.26
CA LYS A 195 -0.83 26.48 -8.94
C LYS A 195 -0.03 25.20 -9.14
N ARG A 196 1.20 25.18 -8.64
CA ARG A 196 1.97 23.95 -8.54
C ARG A 196 1.51 23.22 -7.26
N TYR A 197 0.96 22.03 -7.44
CA TYR A 197 0.74 21.11 -6.32
C TYR A 197 2.04 20.29 -6.19
N HIS A 198 2.71 20.46 -5.08
CA HIS A 198 3.93 19.72 -4.73
C HIS A 198 3.59 18.66 -3.70
#